data_dd067b2d3ca6de3a34855df6a43f5694
#
_entry.id   dd067b2d3ca6de3a34855df6a43f5694
#
_cell.length_a   1.000
_cell.length_b   1.000
_cell.length_c   1.000
_cell.angle_alpha   90.00
_cell.angle_beta   90.00
_cell.angle_gamma   90.00
#
_symmetry.space_group_name_H-M   'P 1'
#
loop_
_entity.id
_entity.type
_entity.pdbx_description
1 polymer ?
#
loop_
_entity_poly.entity_id
_entity_poly.type
_entity_poly.pdbx_seq_one_letter_code
_entity_poly.pdbx_strand_id
1 'polypeptide(L)'
;MATPFRTRLKNGETLLGTMATMPSVPNMEILAEIGFDWLFIDAEHGPLSNESLLTMLSAVGDKTTTLVRTSAPEEVQIKQALDLGATGIIAPQVNSHDQAAAVVRFARYSPEGARGVGVGRAQGYGMHFQEYMEKAQKETTVVVQAEHRLAVEDIEKTVQVEGIDAVL
;
A
#
# COMPACT_ATOMS: atom_id res chain seq x y z
N MET A 1 0.39 -18.59 -11.70
CA MET A 1 0.59 -17.46 -10.76
C MET A 1 -0.65 -17.32 -9.91
N ALA A 2 -0.52 -16.97 -8.63
CA ALA A 2 -1.68 -16.71 -7.78
C ALA A 2 -2.40 -15.43 -8.24
N THR A 3 -3.71 -15.35 -7.99
CA THR A 3 -4.51 -14.15 -8.31
C THR A 3 -4.01 -12.98 -7.45
N PRO A 4 -3.72 -11.80 -8.03
CA PRO A 4 -3.25 -10.63 -7.29
C PRO A 4 -4.24 -10.22 -6.19
N PHE A 5 -3.73 -9.76 -5.05
CA PHE A 5 -4.54 -9.33 -3.90
C PHE A 5 -5.61 -8.30 -4.28
N ARG A 6 -5.22 -7.28 -5.06
CA ARG A 6 -6.14 -6.24 -5.53
C ARG A 6 -7.33 -6.82 -6.32
N THR A 7 -7.07 -7.84 -7.14
CA THR A 7 -8.12 -8.53 -7.91
C THR A 7 -9.05 -9.32 -6.98
N ARG A 8 -8.49 -10.05 -6.00
CA ARG A 8 -9.27 -10.79 -5.00
C ARG A 8 -10.16 -9.84 -4.18
N LEU A 9 -9.60 -8.71 -3.75
CA LEU A 9 -10.33 -7.66 -3.02
C LEU A 9 -11.51 -7.12 -3.85
N LYS A 10 -11.28 -6.80 -5.13
CA LYS A 10 -12.32 -6.32 -6.05
C LYS A 10 -13.39 -7.36 -6.36
N ASN A 11 -13.07 -8.63 -6.28
CA ASN A 11 -14.03 -9.72 -6.43
C ASN A 11 -14.90 -9.92 -5.18
N GLY A 12 -14.66 -9.16 -4.11
CA GLY A 12 -15.41 -9.27 -2.86
C GLY A 12 -15.02 -10.48 -2.01
N GLU A 13 -13.81 -11.03 -2.19
CA GLU A 13 -13.31 -12.11 -1.35
C GLU A 13 -13.08 -11.62 0.08
N THR A 14 -13.41 -12.46 1.07
CA THR A 14 -13.03 -12.22 2.45
C THR A 14 -11.55 -12.54 2.63
N LEU A 15 -10.74 -11.51 2.94
CA LEU A 15 -9.29 -11.59 3.04
C LEU A 15 -8.86 -11.36 4.48
N LEU A 16 -8.21 -12.35 5.09
CA LEU A 16 -7.76 -12.29 6.48
C LEU A 16 -6.37 -11.68 6.56
N GLY A 17 -6.23 -10.61 7.33
CA GLY A 17 -4.96 -9.95 7.58
C GLY A 17 -4.65 -9.78 9.06
N THR A 18 -3.40 -9.37 9.35
CA THR A 18 -3.00 -8.98 10.70
C THR A 18 -2.13 -7.72 10.67
N MET A 19 -2.05 -7.02 11.81
CA MET A 19 -1.30 -5.78 11.94
C MET A 19 0.08 -6.02 12.52
N ALA A 20 1.10 -5.39 11.93
CA ALA A 20 2.47 -5.35 12.39
C ALA A 20 2.88 -3.90 12.70
N THR A 21 3.10 -3.62 13.99
CA THR A 21 3.43 -2.27 14.50
C THR A 21 4.85 -2.15 15.03
N MET A 22 5.59 -3.27 15.12
CA MET A 22 6.93 -3.30 15.68
C MET A 22 7.99 -3.64 14.62
N PRO A 23 9.14 -2.96 14.61
CA PRO A 23 10.23 -3.24 13.69
C PRO A 23 10.97 -4.53 14.07
N SER A 24 10.43 -5.68 13.70
CA SER A 24 10.99 -7.00 14.04
C SER A 24 11.02 -7.92 12.83
N VAL A 25 12.19 -8.19 12.30
CA VAL A 25 12.41 -9.12 11.19
C VAL A 25 11.89 -10.53 11.52
N PRO A 26 12.23 -11.15 12.67
CA PRO A 26 11.69 -12.47 13.00
C PRO A 26 10.17 -12.52 13.06
N ASN A 27 9.53 -11.46 13.58
CA ASN A 27 8.08 -11.38 13.61
C ASN A 27 7.47 -11.36 12.18
N MET A 28 8.08 -10.59 11.28
CA MET A 28 7.61 -10.52 9.89
C MET A 28 7.79 -11.85 9.15
N GLU A 29 8.88 -12.58 9.39
CA GLU A 29 9.09 -13.93 8.83
C GLU A 29 8.02 -14.90 9.32
N ILE A 30 7.70 -14.90 10.62
CA ILE A 30 6.65 -15.74 11.20
C ILE A 30 5.29 -15.39 10.59
N LEU A 31 4.93 -14.12 10.53
CA LEU A 31 3.65 -13.67 9.98
C LEU A 31 3.50 -14.02 8.50
N ALA A 32 4.58 -13.97 7.72
CA ALA A 32 4.58 -14.34 6.32
C ALA A 32 4.38 -15.87 6.10
N GLU A 33 4.76 -16.70 7.07
CA GLU A 33 4.60 -18.18 7.00
C GLU A 33 3.26 -18.68 7.56
N ILE A 34 2.56 -17.90 8.39
CA ILE A 34 1.29 -18.32 9.01
C ILE A 34 0.17 -18.50 7.96
N GLY A 35 0.24 -17.75 6.84
CA GLY A 35 -0.73 -17.88 5.75
C GLY A 35 -1.84 -16.82 5.80
N PHE A 36 -1.58 -15.66 6.38
CA PHE A 36 -2.46 -14.49 6.20
C PHE A 36 -2.50 -14.08 4.72
N ASP A 37 -3.67 -13.62 4.25
CA ASP A 37 -3.81 -13.08 2.90
C ASP A 37 -3.02 -11.77 2.74
N TRP A 38 -2.88 -11.00 3.81
CA TRP A 38 -2.16 -9.74 3.81
C TRP A 38 -1.68 -9.30 5.19
N LEU A 39 -0.66 -8.44 5.20
CA LEU A 39 -0.12 -7.81 6.42
C LEU A 39 -0.32 -6.30 6.34
N PHE A 40 -0.92 -5.74 7.40
CA PHE A 40 -1.03 -4.31 7.64
C PHE A 40 0.24 -3.85 8.37
N ILE A 41 1.13 -3.13 7.71
CA ILE A 41 2.33 -2.57 8.34
C ILE A 41 2.07 -1.12 8.70
N ASP A 42 2.16 -0.79 9.99
CA ASP A 42 1.77 0.52 10.51
C ASP A 42 2.98 1.46 10.65
N ALA A 43 3.17 2.34 9.66
CA ALA A 43 4.20 3.38 9.71
C ALA A 43 3.65 4.74 10.20
N GLU A 44 2.38 4.83 10.58
CA GLU A 44 1.80 6.03 11.21
C GLU A 44 2.03 6.04 12.71
N HIS A 45 1.57 5.00 13.42
CA HIS A 45 1.67 4.91 14.87
C HIS A 45 2.78 3.96 15.35
N GLY A 46 3.35 3.18 14.45
CA GLY A 46 4.51 2.35 14.74
C GLY A 46 5.82 3.15 14.75
N PRO A 47 6.84 2.75 15.54
CA PRO A 47 8.14 3.41 15.55
C PRO A 47 8.99 2.99 14.33
N LEU A 48 8.46 3.13 13.12
CA LEU A 48 9.08 2.64 11.89
C LEU A 48 9.83 3.76 11.16
N SER A 49 11.14 3.58 10.98
CA SER A 49 11.94 4.34 10.01
C SER A 49 11.84 3.68 8.62
N ASN A 50 12.26 4.40 7.57
CA ASN A 50 12.37 3.81 6.23
C ASN A 50 13.31 2.60 6.19
N GLU A 51 14.36 2.59 7.00
CA GLU A 51 15.29 1.46 7.11
C GLU A 51 14.60 0.24 7.74
N SER A 52 13.87 0.42 8.85
CA SER A 52 13.11 -0.67 9.46
C SER A 52 11.99 -1.17 8.56
N LEU A 53 11.29 -0.26 7.85
CA LEU A 53 10.28 -0.65 6.86
C LEU A 53 10.88 -1.48 5.72
N LEU A 54 12.05 -1.07 5.20
CA LEU A 54 12.78 -1.85 4.18
C LEU A 54 13.11 -3.26 4.67
N THR A 55 13.62 -3.40 5.90
CA THR A 55 13.98 -4.71 6.46
C THR A 55 12.76 -5.59 6.70
N MET A 56 11.65 -5.02 7.19
CA MET A 56 10.38 -5.71 7.37
C MET A 56 9.81 -6.22 6.05
N LEU A 57 9.72 -5.34 5.03
CA LEU A 57 9.27 -5.72 3.69
C LEU A 57 10.17 -6.77 3.03
N SER A 58 11.49 -6.71 3.31
CA SER A 58 12.44 -7.69 2.79
C SER A 58 12.27 -9.06 3.44
N ALA A 59 11.94 -9.12 4.72
CA ALA A 59 11.68 -10.37 5.46
C ALA A 59 10.41 -11.08 4.95
N VAL A 60 9.37 -10.32 4.58
CA VAL A 60 8.16 -10.89 3.97
C VAL A 60 8.42 -11.37 2.56
N GLY A 61 9.18 -10.61 1.77
CA GLY A 61 9.40 -10.91 0.35
C GLY A 61 8.09 -10.96 -0.43
N ASP A 62 7.96 -11.97 -1.28
CA ASP A 62 6.75 -12.19 -2.11
C ASP A 62 5.77 -13.21 -1.50
N LYS A 63 5.97 -13.62 -0.23
CA LYS A 63 5.16 -14.66 0.41
C LYS A 63 3.75 -14.18 0.75
N THR A 64 3.62 -12.92 1.14
CA THR A 64 2.36 -12.35 1.60
C THR A 64 2.24 -10.90 1.14
N THR A 65 1.04 -10.48 0.75
CA THR A 65 0.75 -9.08 0.42
C THR A 65 1.03 -8.16 1.60
N THR A 66 1.68 -7.04 1.37
CA THR A 66 1.94 -6.02 2.39
C THR A 66 1.29 -4.70 2.02
N LEU A 67 0.39 -4.20 2.86
CA LEU A 67 -0.15 -2.85 2.77
C LEU A 67 0.47 -2.01 3.88
N VAL A 68 1.13 -0.93 3.50
CA VAL A 68 1.77 -0.01 4.46
C VAL A 68 0.85 1.16 4.74
N ARG A 69 0.45 1.34 6.01
CA ARG A 69 -0.17 2.59 6.43
C ARG A 69 0.92 3.66 6.52
N THR A 70 0.80 4.66 5.66
CA THR A 70 1.75 5.78 5.62
C THR A 70 1.53 6.73 6.79
N SER A 71 2.54 7.52 7.17
CA SER A 71 2.42 8.50 8.26
C SER A 71 1.58 9.74 7.89
N ALA A 72 1.32 9.94 6.59
CA ALA A 72 0.47 10.98 6.05
C ALA A 72 0.01 10.59 4.63
N PRO A 73 -1.11 11.17 4.11
CA PRO A 73 -1.60 10.90 2.76
C PRO A 73 -0.83 11.70 1.69
N GLU A 74 0.49 11.86 1.85
CA GLU A 74 1.32 12.76 1.06
C GLU A 74 2.19 11.98 0.06
N GLU A 75 2.55 12.64 -1.06
CA GLU A 75 3.31 12.03 -2.15
C GLU A 75 4.59 11.34 -1.66
N VAL A 76 5.35 11.99 -0.78
CA VAL A 76 6.66 11.49 -0.33
C VAL A 76 6.50 10.16 0.40
N GLN A 77 5.57 10.07 1.35
CA GLN A 77 5.35 8.87 2.17
C GLN A 77 4.79 7.72 1.34
N ILE A 78 3.85 8.01 0.44
CA ILE A 78 3.26 7.03 -0.48
C ILE A 78 4.33 6.47 -1.41
N LYS A 79 5.10 7.34 -2.05
CA LYS A 79 6.18 6.94 -2.95
C LYS A 79 7.24 6.10 -2.22
N GLN A 80 7.69 6.54 -1.04
CA GLN A 80 8.68 5.80 -0.25
C GLN A 80 8.19 4.39 0.10
N ALA A 81 6.98 4.23 0.62
CA ALA A 81 6.44 2.91 0.95
C ALA A 81 6.43 1.97 -0.26
N LEU A 82 5.96 2.47 -1.42
CA LEU A 82 5.90 1.70 -2.65
C LEU A 82 7.29 1.40 -3.24
N ASP A 83 8.25 2.32 -3.17
CA ASP A 83 9.62 2.13 -3.68
C ASP A 83 10.42 1.14 -2.81
N LEU A 84 10.08 1.06 -1.51
CA LEU A 84 10.60 0.04 -0.59
C LEU A 84 9.99 -1.36 -0.83
N GLY A 85 8.96 -1.45 -1.68
CA GLY A 85 8.38 -2.72 -2.14
C GLY A 85 7.09 -3.12 -1.44
N ALA A 86 6.34 -2.19 -0.84
CA ALA A 86 4.99 -2.46 -0.41
C ALA A 86 4.09 -2.82 -1.62
N THR A 87 3.19 -3.79 -1.46
CA THR A 87 2.21 -4.17 -2.49
C THR A 87 1.11 -3.12 -2.64
N GLY A 88 0.90 -2.31 -1.61
CA GLY A 88 -0.06 -1.21 -1.61
C GLY A 88 0.11 -0.31 -0.39
N ILE A 89 -0.77 0.68 -0.31
CA ILE A 89 -0.76 1.66 0.77
C ILE A 89 -2.13 1.79 1.44
N ILE A 90 -2.11 2.24 2.68
CA ILE A 90 -3.27 2.71 3.43
C ILE A 90 -2.96 4.16 3.79
N ALA A 91 -3.71 5.10 3.19
CA ALA A 91 -3.53 6.53 3.43
C ALA A 91 -4.43 6.96 4.59
N PRO A 92 -3.86 7.45 5.72
CA PRO A 92 -4.64 7.93 6.86
C PRO A 92 -5.24 9.31 6.58
N GLN A 93 -6.21 9.73 7.39
CA GLN A 93 -6.73 11.10 7.42
C GLN A 93 -7.20 11.66 6.07
N VAL A 94 -7.77 10.82 5.21
CA VAL A 94 -8.33 11.24 3.92
C VAL A 94 -9.74 11.77 4.15
N ASN A 95 -9.90 13.09 4.12
CA ASN A 95 -11.11 13.80 4.57
C ASN A 95 -12.00 14.29 3.42
N SER A 96 -11.59 14.09 2.17
CA SER A 96 -12.38 14.46 0.99
C SER A 96 -12.03 13.61 -0.23
N HIS A 97 -12.93 13.58 -1.22
CA HIS A 97 -12.70 12.93 -2.50
C HIS A 97 -11.50 13.53 -3.27
N ASP A 98 -11.23 14.83 -3.13
CA ASP A 98 -10.05 15.47 -3.74
C ASP A 98 -8.75 14.93 -3.15
N GLN A 99 -8.71 14.73 -1.81
CA GLN A 99 -7.57 14.09 -1.16
C GLN A 99 -7.45 12.62 -1.58
N ALA A 100 -8.55 11.89 -1.68
CA ALA A 100 -8.56 10.52 -2.17
C ALA A 100 -8.01 10.43 -3.61
N ALA A 101 -8.42 11.34 -4.50
CA ALA A 101 -7.89 11.43 -5.86
C ALA A 101 -6.39 11.76 -5.88
N ALA A 102 -5.92 12.63 -4.98
CA ALA A 102 -4.50 12.93 -4.83
C ALA A 102 -3.69 11.69 -4.39
N VAL A 103 -4.20 10.92 -3.43
CA VAL A 103 -3.58 9.64 -2.98
C VAL A 103 -3.43 8.67 -4.14
N VAL A 104 -4.48 8.48 -4.95
CA VAL A 104 -4.41 7.62 -6.14
C VAL A 104 -3.35 8.12 -7.11
N ARG A 105 -3.34 9.43 -7.38
CA ARG A 105 -2.37 10.06 -8.28
C ARG A 105 -0.92 9.84 -7.81
N PHE A 106 -0.66 9.89 -6.51
CA PHE A 106 0.67 9.66 -5.92
C PHE A 106 1.08 8.18 -5.94
N ALA A 107 0.12 7.26 -5.95
CA ALA A 107 0.37 5.82 -5.99
C ALA A 107 0.55 5.25 -7.41
N ARG A 108 0.14 5.98 -8.46
CA ARG A 108 0.16 5.55 -9.86
C ARG A 108 1.24 6.26 -10.66
N TYR A 109 1.85 5.55 -11.59
CA TYR A 109 2.74 6.15 -12.59
C TYR A 109 1.93 6.81 -13.72
N SER A 110 2.59 7.70 -14.47
CA SER A 110 2.00 8.27 -15.68
C SER A 110 1.59 7.16 -16.67
N PRO A 111 0.45 7.29 -17.39
CA PRO A 111 -0.45 8.46 -17.45
C PRO A 111 -1.51 8.52 -16.36
N GLU A 112 -1.77 7.44 -15.59
CA GLU A 112 -2.85 7.37 -14.59
C GLU A 112 -2.55 8.17 -13.33
N GLY A 113 -1.30 8.58 -13.12
CA GLY A 113 -0.89 9.31 -11.93
C GLY A 113 0.38 10.12 -12.13
N ALA A 114 0.99 10.50 -11.01
CA ALA A 114 2.18 11.37 -10.94
C ALA A 114 3.30 10.78 -10.07
N ARG A 115 3.23 9.50 -9.70
CA ARG A 115 4.29 8.85 -8.93
C ARG A 115 5.62 8.99 -9.68
N GLY A 116 6.63 9.58 -9.02
CA GLY A 116 7.97 9.69 -9.58
C GLY A 116 8.61 8.31 -9.80
N VAL A 117 9.27 8.15 -10.92
CA VAL A 117 9.98 6.92 -11.27
C VAL A 117 11.40 6.96 -10.69
N GLY A 118 11.76 5.95 -9.92
CA GLY A 118 13.10 5.76 -9.37
C GLY A 118 13.49 4.29 -9.36
N VAL A 119 14.79 4.02 -9.25
CA VAL A 119 15.29 2.66 -9.12
C VAL A 119 15.47 2.34 -7.64
N GLY A 120 14.67 1.41 -7.15
CA GLY A 120 14.68 0.99 -5.75
C GLY A 120 14.46 -0.52 -5.59
N ARG A 121 14.18 -0.96 -4.38
CA ARG A 121 13.91 -2.37 -4.07
C ARG A 121 12.73 -2.92 -4.86
N ALA A 122 11.64 -2.15 -5.00
CA ALA A 122 10.44 -2.59 -5.69
C ALA A 122 10.70 -3.07 -7.13
N GLN A 123 11.67 -2.47 -7.82
CA GLN A 123 12.09 -2.83 -9.18
C GLN A 123 13.27 -3.82 -9.19
N GLY A 124 13.56 -4.51 -8.07
CA GLY A 124 14.72 -5.39 -7.95
C GLY A 124 16.03 -4.64 -8.20
N TYR A 125 16.14 -3.40 -7.72
CA TYR A 125 17.29 -2.51 -7.94
C TYR A 125 17.59 -2.31 -9.43
N GLY A 126 16.54 -2.25 -10.25
CA GLY A 126 16.61 -2.05 -11.70
C GLY A 126 16.58 -3.33 -12.53
N MET A 127 16.78 -4.50 -11.95
CA MET A 127 16.81 -5.77 -12.68
C MET A 127 15.44 -6.17 -13.25
N HIS A 128 14.35 -5.75 -12.62
CA HIS A 128 12.96 -6.05 -13.01
C HIS A 128 12.16 -4.79 -13.33
N PHE A 129 12.83 -3.74 -13.80
CA PHE A 129 12.23 -2.41 -13.94
C PHE A 129 10.98 -2.42 -14.84
N GLN A 130 11.10 -2.94 -16.06
CA GLN A 130 9.99 -2.92 -17.01
C GLN A 130 8.81 -3.78 -16.53
N GLU A 131 9.08 -4.99 -16.06
CA GLU A 131 8.08 -5.89 -15.51
C GLU A 131 7.33 -5.24 -14.34
N TYR A 132 8.07 -4.59 -13.42
CA TYR A 132 7.49 -3.88 -12.30
C TYR A 132 6.58 -2.73 -12.73
N MET A 133 7.01 -1.91 -13.71
CA MET A 133 6.22 -0.79 -14.21
C MET A 133 4.86 -1.25 -14.75
N GLU A 134 4.83 -2.33 -15.52
CA GLU A 134 3.60 -2.90 -16.07
C GLU A 134 2.70 -3.50 -14.97
N LYS A 135 3.30 -4.13 -13.97
CA LYS A 135 2.61 -4.79 -12.86
C LYS A 135 2.05 -3.76 -11.86
N ALA A 136 2.83 -2.76 -11.50
CA ALA A 136 2.46 -1.78 -10.48
C ALA A 136 1.17 -1.03 -10.80
N GLN A 137 0.93 -0.67 -12.07
CA GLN A 137 -0.30 0.00 -12.49
C GLN A 137 -1.56 -0.84 -12.20
N LYS A 138 -1.44 -2.16 -12.31
CA LYS A 138 -2.56 -3.09 -12.17
C LYS A 138 -2.74 -3.61 -10.74
N GLU A 139 -1.64 -3.82 -10.02
CA GLU A 139 -1.64 -4.58 -8.77
C GLU A 139 -1.48 -3.73 -7.51
N THR A 140 -0.92 -2.51 -7.60
CA THR A 140 -0.81 -1.65 -6.42
C THR A 140 -2.19 -1.37 -5.83
N THR A 141 -2.38 -1.78 -4.57
CA THR A 141 -3.63 -1.57 -3.84
C THR A 141 -3.61 -0.22 -3.14
N VAL A 142 -4.70 0.54 -3.26
CA VAL A 142 -4.85 1.85 -2.62
C VAL A 142 -6.06 1.82 -1.71
N VAL A 143 -5.80 1.96 -0.41
CA VAL A 143 -6.82 2.07 0.64
C VAL A 143 -6.75 3.45 1.26
N VAL A 144 -7.89 4.05 1.58
CA VAL A 144 -8.00 5.32 2.31
C VAL A 144 -8.71 5.12 3.64
N GLN A 145 -8.32 5.87 4.68
CA GLN A 145 -9.02 5.83 5.97
C GLN A 145 -10.00 7.00 6.09
N ALA A 146 -11.27 6.66 6.32
CA ALA A 146 -12.35 7.61 6.56
C ALA A 146 -12.62 7.77 8.07
N GLU A 147 -11.65 8.30 8.79
CA GLU A 147 -11.60 8.34 10.26
C GLU A 147 -11.92 9.72 10.87
N HIS A 148 -12.35 10.66 10.05
CA HIS A 148 -12.75 12.00 10.48
C HIS A 148 -14.17 12.30 10.01
N ARG A 149 -14.90 13.17 10.73
CA ARG A 149 -16.28 13.55 10.38
C ARG A 149 -16.40 14.03 8.93
N LEU A 150 -15.46 14.85 8.45
CA LEU A 150 -15.45 15.34 7.08
C LEU A 150 -15.35 14.22 6.04
N ALA A 151 -14.56 13.16 6.35
CA ALA A 151 -14.47 11.99 5.48
C ALA A 151 -15.82 11.26 5.37
N VAL A 152 -16.54 11.13 6.49
CA VAL A 152 -17.87 10.49 6.50
C VAL A 152 -18.88 11.33 5.72
N GLU A 153 -18.83 12.67 5.85
CA GLU A 153 -19.69 13.59 5.12
C GLU A 153 -19.45 13.56 3.59
N ASP A 154 -18.24 13.21 3.14
CA ASP A 154 -17.86 13.14 1.72
C ASP A 154 -17.69 11.69 1.18
N ILE A 155 -18.10 10.70 1.97
CA ILE A 155 -17.82 9.27 1.68
C ILE A 155 -18.39 8.80 0.34
N GLU A 156 -19.60 9.25 -0.01
CA GLU A 156 -20.26 8.87 -1.26
C GLU A 156 -19.47 9.30 -2.51
N LYS A 157 -18.76 10.44 -2.43
CA LYS A 157 -17.88 10.89 -3.50
C LYS A 157 -16.52 10.19 -3.44
N THR A 158 -16.00 9.99 -2.24
CA THR A 158 -14.72 9.30 -2.02
C THR A 158 -14.73 7.89 -2.60
N VAL A 159 -15.79 7.10 -2.40
CA VAL A 159 -15.88 5.73 -2.94
C VAL A 159 -16.05 5.67 -4.45
N GLN A 160 -16.38 6.79 -5.10
CA GLN A 160 -16.47 6.89 -6.56
C GLN A 160 -15.15 7.28 -7.23
N VAL A 161 -14.11 7.64 -6.44
CA VAL A 161 -12.80 7.98 -6.98
C VAL A 161 -12.18 6.75 -7.62
N GLU A 162 -11.95 6.82 -8.92
CA GLU A 162 -11.33 5.73 -9.66
C GLU A 162 -9.90 5.48 -9.13
N GLY A 163 -9.62 4.21 -8.85
CA GLY A 163 -8.31 3.79 -8.32
C GLY A 163 -8.27 3.57 -6.80
N ILE A 164 -9.31 3.97 -6.05
CA ILE A 164 -9.52 3.52 -4.68
C ILE A 164 -10.03 2.08 -4.72
N ASP A 165 -9.43 1.21 -3.92
CA ASP A 165 -9.74 -0.21 -3.87
C ASP A 165 -10.54 -0.59 -2.62
N ALA A 166 -10.36 0.16 -1.52
CA ALA A 166 -11.13 0.00 -0.28
C ALA A 166 -11.10 1.27 0.57
N VAL A 167 -12.05 1.36 1.51
CA VAL A 167 -12.11 2.37 2.57
C VAL A 167 -12.08 1.65 3.91
N LEU A 168 -11.28 2.18 4.85
CA LEU A 168 -11.12 1.68 6.21
C LEU A 168 -11.66 2.69 7.22
#